data_3e2009d65588e620837c7729c646ce51
#
_entry.id   3e2009d65588e620837c7729c646ce51
#
_cell.length_a   1.000
_cell.length_b   1.000
_cell.length_c   1.000
_cell.angle_alpha   90.00
_cell.angle_beta   90.00
_cell.angle_gamma   90.00
#
_symmetry.space_group_name_H-M   'P 1'
#
loop_
_entity.id
_entity.type
_entity.pdbx_description
1 polymer ?
#
loop_
_entity_poly.entity_id
_entity_poly.type
_entity_poly.pdbx_seq_one_letter_code
_entity_poly.pdbx_strand_id
1 'polypeptide(L)'
;MKPNITMIGMPSSGKSTVGVLLAKRLGFSFIDVDIVIQEKEGRLLKEIIADEGMDGFLEVENRINAGLEAKMSVIAPGGSVIYREEAMAHLKEISEIVYLKMSYEEMEKRIGNVVDRGVALKPGFTLRDLYNERVPYYEKYADIVIDEEGKNAGETVDELRNIIEGMMDQKMIQMFIDEQKRKLEERDRLLSEKDEEIRQLKARIAQLEGK
;
A
#
# COMPACT_ATOMS: atom_id res chain seq x y z
N MET A 1 -18.02 -5.99 4.46
CA MET A 1 -16.60 -5.67 4.20
C MET A 1 -16.44 -4.17 3.91
N LYS A 2 -15.36 -3.56 4.33
CA LYS A 2 -15.02 -2.16 4.03
C LYS A 2 -14.43 -2.04 2.61
N PRO A 3 -14.44 -0.83 2.00
CA PRO A 3 -14.10 -0.67 0.58
C PRO A 3 -12.61 -0.79 0.26
N ASN A 4 -11.74 -0.74 1.26
CA ASN A 4 -10.30 -0.82 1.07
C ASN A 4 -9.70 -1.97 1.89
N ILE A 5 -8.45 -2.28 1.62
CA ILE A 5 -7.63 -3.27 2.33
C ILE A 5 -6.34 -2.58 2.76
N THR A 6 -6.01 -2.61 4.04
CA THR A 6 -4.72 -2.10 4.54
C THR A 6 -3.84 -3.27 4.98
N MET A 7 -2.63 -3.33 4.46
CA MET A 7 -1.67 -4.40 4.75
C MET A 7 -0.69 -3.96 5.82
N ILE A 8 -0.69 -4.63 6.97
CA ILE A 8 0.28 -4.39 8.05
C ILE A 8 1.20 -5.61 8.23
N GLY A 9 2.33 -5.41 8.87
CA GLY A 9 3.30 -6.47 9.13
C GLY A 9 4.73 -5.95 9.22
N MET A 10 5.62 -6.84 9.57
CA MET A 10 7.04 -6.55 9.76
C MET A 10 7.70 -6.00 8.48
N PRO A 11 8.81 -5.26 8.58
CA PRO A 11 9.66 -4.99 7.43
C PRO A 11 9.97 -6.29 6.69
N SER A 12 10.02 -6.22 5.36
CA SER A 12 10.25 -7.38 4.47
C SER A 12 9.17 -8.48 4.50
N SER A 13 8.00 -8.24 5.14
CA SER A 13 6.86 -9.17 5.07
C SER A 13 6.15 -9.19 3.70
N GLY A 14 6.62 -8.43 2.73
CA GLY A 14 6.04 -8.46 1.39
C GLY A 14 4.83 -7.55 1.17
N LYS A 15 4.49 -6.65 2.10
CA LYS A 15 3.31 -5.75 1.99
C LYS A 15 3.15 -5.10 0.62
N SER A 16 4.20 -4.43 0.12
CA SER A 16 4.13 -3.75 -1.18
C SER A 16 4.04 -4.75 -2.34
N THR A 17 4.77 -5.88 -2.28
CA THR A 17 4.74 -6.90 -3.33
C THR A 17 3.36 -7.59 -3.41
N VAL A 18 2.90 -8.12 -2.28
CA VAL A 18 1.58 -8.77 -2.18
C VAL A 18 0.47 -7.76 -2.45
N GLY A 19 0.62 -6.52 -1.94
CA GLY A 19 -0.35 -5.44 -2.13
C GLY A 19 -0.55 -5.07 -3.60
N VAL A 20 0.51 -4.87 -4.37
CA VAL A 20 0.43 -4.60 -5.82
C VAL A 20 -0.24 -5.75 -6.56
N LEU A 21 0.17 -7.00 -6.27
CA LEU A 21 -0.39 -8.17 -6.92
C LEU A 21 -1.88 -8.37 -6.57
N LEU A 22 -2.25 -8.18 -5.30
CA LEU A 22 -3.63 -8.26 -4.84
C LEU A 22 -4.49 -7.17 -5.48
N ALA A 23 -4.01 -5.93 -5.49
CA ALA A 23 -4.70 -4.80 -6.13
C ALA A 23 -4.98 -5.11 -7.62
N LYS A 24 -3.98 -5.63 -8.33
CA LYS A 24 -4.14 -6.05 -9.72
C LYS A 24 -5.18 -7.16 -9.89
N ARG A 25 -5.19 -8.16 -9.00
CA ARG A 25 -6.15 -9.27 -9.03
C ARG A 25 -7.58 -8.84 -8.75
N LEU A 26 -7.76 -7.90 -7.83
CA LEU A 26 -9.08 -7.36 -7.45
C LEU A 26 -9.55 -6.21 -8.35
N GLY A 27 -8.69 -5.66 -9.21
CA GLY A 27 -8.99 -4.45 -9.98
C GLY A 27 -9.02 -3.18 -9.10
N PHE A 28 -8.35 -3.20 -7.96
CA PHE A 28 -8.21 -2.09 -7.02
C PHE A 28 -7.03 -1.20 -7.40
N SER A 29 -7.01 0.01 -6.87
CA SER A 29 -5.81 0.85 -6.89
C SER A 29 -4.80 0.34 -5.84
N PHE A 30 -3.52 0.65 -6.03
CA PHE A 30 -2.49 0.38 -5.02
C PHE A 30 -1.93 1.71 -4.50
N ILE A 31 -1.82 1.83 -3.19
CA ILE A 31 -1.28 3.01 -2.50
C ILE A 31 -0.12 2.55 -1.61
N ASP A 32 1.10 2.91 -2.00
CA ASP A 32 2.27 2.81 -1.14
C ASP A 32 2.38 4.11 -0.34
N VAL A 33 2.16 4.03 0.98
CA VAL A 33 2.11 5.23 1.82
C VAL A 33 3.49 5.86 1.98
N ASP A 34 4.58 5.08 1.88
CA ASP A 34 5.94 5.62 1.91
C ASP A 34 6.17 6.58 0.73
N ILE A 35 5.61 6.26 -0.45
CA ILE A 35 5.63 7.15 -1.62
C ILE A 35 4.77 8.39 -1.36
N VAL A 36 3.57 8.23 -0.83
CA VAL A 36 2.67 9.34 -0.51
C VAL A 36 3.32 10.31 0.48
N ILE A 37 4.04 9.80 1.50
CA ILE A 37 4.80 10.63 2.45
C ILE A 37 5.85 11.45 1.69
N GLN A 38 6.66 10.81 0.85
CA GLN A 38 7.72 11.49 0.10
C GLN A 38 7.17 12.56 -0.85
N GLU A 39 6.06 12.28 -1.52
CA GLU A 39 5.39 13.25 -2.40
C GLU A 39 4.86 14.46 -1.62
N LYS A 40 4.19 14.24 -0.49
CA LYS A 40 3.62 15.33 0.32
C LYS A 40 4.67 16.16 1.04
N GLU A 41 5.77 15.54 1.50
CA GLU A 41 6.85 16.22 2.20
C GLU A 41 7.90 16.82 1.25
N GLY A 42 7.93 16.38 -0.03
CA GLY A 42 8.95 16.78 -0.98
C GLY A 42 10.37 16.31 -0.63
N ARG A 43 10.48 15.31 0.24
CA ARG A 43 11.74 14.76 0.80
C ARG A 43 11.70 13.23 0.85
N LEU A 44 12.84 12.58 0.77
CA LEU A 44 12.95 11.14 0.99
C LEU A 44 12.73 10.79 2.47
N LEU A 45 12.21 9.59 2.76
CA LEU A 45 11.99 9.15 4.15
C LEU A 45 13.26 9.25 4.99
N LYS A 46 14.42 8.86 4.43
CA LYS A 46 15.72 8.95 5.11
C LYS A 46 16.09 10.39 5.49
N GLU A 47 15.70 11.37 4.69
CA GLU A 47 15.95 12.79 4.94
C GLU A 47 15.06 13.29 6.08
N ILE A 48 13.77 12.90 6.08
CA ILE A 48 12.84 13.21 7.18
C ILE A 48 13.39 12.65 8.50
N ILE A 49 13.83 11.38 8.50
CA ILE A 49 14.40 10.74 9.69
C ILE A 49 15.72 11.43 10.14
N ALA A 50 16.56 11.84 9.20
CA ALA A 50 17.81 12.52 9.52
C ALA A 50 17.58 13.92 10.12
N ASP A 51 16.60 14.65 9.60
CA ASP A 51 16.31 16.04 10.01
C ASP A 51 15.47 16.10 11.30
N GLU A 52 14.45 15.25 11.43
CA GLU A 52 13.43 15.32 12.48
C GLU A 52 13.53 14.17 13.51
N GLY A 53 14.43 13.21 13.25
CA GLY A 53 14.55 12.01 14.08
C GLY A 53 13.39 11.03 13.86
N MET A 54 13.41 9.94 14.65
CA MET A 54 12.40 8.90 14.55
C MET A 54 11.02 9.39 14.99
N ASP A 55 10.95 10.17 16.07
CA ASP A 55 9.66 10.67 16.58
C ASP A 55 9.01 11.64 15.60
N GLY A 56 9.79 12.53 14.97
CA GLY A 56 9.29 13.42 13.91
C GLY A 56 8.78 12.63 12.71
N PHE A 57 9.51 11.61 12.26
CA PHE A 57 9.05 10.72 11.19
C PHE A 57 7.71 10.04 11.55
N LEU A 58 7.57 9.52 12.77
CA LEU A 58 6.33 8.88 13.22
C LEU A 58 5.14 9.86 13.26
N GLU A 59 5.37 11.15 13.57
CA GLU A 59 4.33 12.17 13.49
C GLU A 59 3.91 12.46 12.04
N VAL A 60 4.86 12.54 11.12
CA VAL A 60 4.58 12.67 9.69
C VAL A 60 3.80 11.46 9.17
N GLU A 61 4.26 10.25 9.49
CA GLU A 61 3.57 9.00 9.13
C GLU A 61 2.14 8.97 9.67
N ASN A 62 1.95 9.36 10.95
CA ASN A 62 0.63 9.45 11.58
C ASN A 62 -0.30 10.39 10.82
N ARG A 63 0.14 11.64 10.63
CA ARG A 63 -0.65 12.67 9.95
C ARG A 63 -1.07 12.27 8.54
N ILE A 64 -0.15 11.66 7.78
CA ILE A 64 -0.41 11.23 6.41
C ILE A 64 -1.41 10.07 6.38
N ASN A 65 -1.22 9.06 7.24
CA ASN A 65 -2.13 7.92 7.32
C ASN A 65 -3.51 8.31 7.87
N ALA A 66 -3.59 9.18 8.88
CA ALA A 66 -4.84 9.64 9.45
C ALA A 66 -5.69 10.50 8.49
N GLY A 67 -5.04 11.16 7.53
CA GLY A 67 -5.72 11.95 6.50
C GLY A 67 -5.79 11.27 5.13
N LEU A 68 -5.56 9.95 5.05
CA LEU A 68 -5.53 9.24 3.77
C LEU A 68 -6.94 9.00 3.22
N GLU A 69 -7.21 9.52 2.04
CA GLU A 69 -8.44 9.22 1.29
C GLU A 69 -8.19 8.09 0.30
N ALA A 70 -9.00 7.04 0.38
CA ALA A 70 -8.87 5.87 -0.48
C ALA A 70 -10.22 5.24 -0.78
N LYS A 71 -10.39 4.73 -1.99
CA LYS A 71 -11.57 3.99 -2.42
C LYS A 71 -11.16 2.85 -3.33
N MET A 72 -11.65 1.65 -3.07
CA MET A 72 -11.31 0.43 -3.82
C MET A 72 -9.79 0.30 -3.99
N SER A 73 -9.08 0.37 -2.86
CA SER A 73 -7.62 0.42 -2.83
C SER A 73 -7.02 -0.61 -1.89
N VAL A 74 -5.85 -1.13 -2.26
CA VAL A 74 -4.95 -1.83 -1.34
C VAL A 74 -3.90 -0.82 -0.88
N ILE A 75 -3.83 -0.61 0.43
CA ILE A 75 -2.98 0.38 1.10
C ILE A 75 -1.85 -0.36 1.79
N ALA A 76 -0.61 0.04 1.54
CA ALA A 76 0.58 -0.51 2.18
C ALA A 76 1.31 0.61 2.94
N PRO A 77 1.04 0.79 4.23
CA PRO A 77 1.78 1.72 5.07
C PRO A 77 3.12 1.14 5.52
N GLY A 78 3.99 1.99 6.06
CA GLY A 78 5.20 1.59 6.76
C GLY A 78 4.91 0.65 7.94
N GLY A 79 5.90 -0.16 8.33
CA GLY A 79 5.73 -1.11 9.44
C GLY A 79 5.56 -0.44 10.82
N SER A 80 5.83 0.86 10.91
CA SER A 80 5.71 1.69 12.12
C SER A 80 4.33 2.31 12.34
N VAL A 81 3.45 2.25 11.35
CA VAL A 81 2.08 2.84 11.41
C VAL A 81 1.29 2.44 12.67
N ILE A 82 1.58 1.25 13.20
CA ILE A 82 0.94 0.66 14.39
C ILE A 82 1.25 1.41 15.70
N TYR A 83 2.23 2.30 15.72
CA TYR A 83 2.62 3.03 16.93
C TYR A 83 1.72 4.24 17.21
N ARG A 84 0.93 4.68 16.23
CA ARG A 84 0.06 5.82 16.36
C ARG A 84 -1.41 5.42 16.24
N GLU A 85 -2.15 5.68 17.31
CA GLU A 85 -3.54 5.23 17.44
C GLU A 85 -4.46 5.94 16.44
N GLU A 86 -4.20 7.22 16.14
CA GLU A 86 -5.01 8.02 15.22
C GLU A 86 -4.94 7.45 13.78
N ALA A 87 -3.74 7.18 13.28
CA ALA A 87 -3.53 6.55 11.97
C ALA A 87 -4.25 5.19 11.88
N MET A 88 -4.07 4.34 12.90
CA MET A 88 -4.69 3.02 12.91
C MET A 88 -6.20 3.07 13.06
N ALA A 89 -6.75 4.02 13.83
CA ALA A 89 -8.19 4.23 13.95
C ALA A 89 -8.79 4.59 12.58
N HIS A 90 -8.19 5.56 11.88
CA HIS A 90 -8.63 5.94 10.55
C HIS A 90 -8.52 4.80 9.54
N LEU A 91 -7.36 4.15 9.45
CA LEU A 91 -7.18 3.00 8.54
C LEU A 91 -8.17 1.87 8.84
N LYS A 92 -8.45 1.62 10.11
CA LYS A 92 -9.45 0.63 10.53
C LYS A 92 -10.88 1.05 10.19
N GLU A 93 -11.18 2.33 10.16
CA GLU A 93 -12.48 2.85 9.73
C GLU A 93 -12.70 2.62 8.22
N ILE A 94 -11.71 2.92 7.39
CA ILE A 94 -11.86 2.92 5.93
C ILE A 94 -11.50 1.59 5.25
N SER A 95 -10.83 0.65 5.95
CA SER A 95 -10.30 -0.58 5.34
C SER A 95 -10.41 -1.80 6.25
N GLU A 96 -10.38 -3.00 5.66
CA GLU A 96 -10.07 -4.25 6.37
C GLU A 96 -8.56 -4.33 6.59
N ILE A 97 -8.14 -4.61 7.82
CA ILE A 97 -6.73 -4.68 8.18
C ILE A 97 -6.22 -6.11 8.01
N VAL A 98 -5.30 -6.31 7.08
CA VAL A 98 -4.65 -7.60 6.80
C VAL A 98 -3.26 -7.60 7.40
N TYR A 99 -2.99 -8.50 8.33
CA TYR A 99 -1.66 -8.74 8.87
C TYR A 99 -0.96 -9.88 8.12
N LEU A 100 0.16 -9.56 7.45
CA LEU A 100 1.07 -10.54 6.89
C LEU A 100 2.01 -11.02 7.99
N LYS A 101 1.64 -12.14 8.62
CA LYS A 101 2.39 -12.75 9.72
C LYS A 101 3.53 -13.58 9.16
N MET A 102 4.70 -13.47 9.79
CA MET A 102 5.87 -14.30 9.51
C MET A 102 6.61 -14.58 10.80
N SER A 103 7.39 -15.67 10.84
CA SER A 103 8.29 -15.96 11.93
C SER A 103 9.46 -14.97 11.97
N TYR A 104 10.10 -14.85 13.14
CA TYR A 104 11.31 -14.03 13.25
C TYR A 104 12.41 -14.54 12.33
N GLU A 105 12.57 -15.85 12.26
CA GLU A 105 13.59 -16.54 11.47
C GLU A 105 13.42 -16.25 9.97
N GLU A 106 12.19 -16.21 9.49
CA GLU A 106 11.90 -15.86 8.11
C GLU A 106 12.10 -14.35 7.84
N MET A 107 11.71 -13.49 8.79
CA MET A 107 12.00 -12.06 8.71
C MET A 107 13.51 -11.79 8.63
N GLU A 108 14.29 -12.42 9.50
CA GLU A 108 15.74 -12.26 9.54
C GLU A 108 16.41 -12.65 8.23
N LYS A 109 15.96 -13.76 7.60
CA LYS A 109 16.43 -14.16 6.27
C LYS A 109 16.08 -13.14 5.18
N ARG A 110 14.85 -12.60 5.19
CA ARG A 110 14.37 -11.69 4.14
C ARG A 110 14.91 -10.27 4.28
N ILE A 111 15.21 -9.84 5.49
CA ILE A 111 15.63 -8.47 5.75
C ILE A 111 17.04 -8.19 5.20
N GLY A 112 17.95 -9.17 5.25
CA GLY A 112 19.33 -9.00 4.83
C GLY A 112 20.01 -7.87 5.62
N ASN A 113 20.44 -6.80 4.93
CA ASN A 113 21.01 -5.63 5.60
C ASN A 113 19.89 -4.68 6.07
N VAL A 114 19.76 -4.54 7.38
CA VAL A 114 18.74 -3.74 8.07
C VAL A 114 18.79 -2.26 7.67
N VAL A 115 20.01 -1.72 7.51
CA VAL A 115 20.24 -0.30 7.19
C VAL A 115 19.77 0.02 5.77
N ASP A 116 20.03 -0.88 4.81
CA ASP A 116 19.65 -0.67 3.41
C ASP A 116 18.14 -0.72 3.19
N ARG A 117 17.39 -1.31 4.13
CA ARG A 117 15.93 -1.42 4.10
C ARG A 117 15.20 -0.29 4.84
N GLY A 118 15.92 0.73 5.32
CA GLY A 118 15.32 1.86 6.03
C GLY A 118 14.61 1.47 7.33
N VAL A 119 14.98 0.33 7.92
CA VAL A 119 14.42 -0.09 9.20
C VAL A 119 15.11 0.70 10.31
N ALA A 120 14.40 1.68 10.83
CA ALA A 120 14.89 2.45 11.95
C ALA A 120 14.73 1.65 13.25
N LEU A 121 15.86 1.33 13.87
CA LEU A 121 15.94 0.72 15.19
C LEU A 121 16.18 1.81 16.23
N LYS A 122 15.51 1.71 17.37
CA LYS A 122 15.84 2.51 18.57
C LYS A 122 17.28 2.21 18.99
N PRO A 123 18.03 3.17 19.55
CA PRO A 123 19.37 2.92 20.07
C PRO A 123 19.38 1.72 21.03
N GLY A 124 20.25 0.76 20.76
CA GLY A 124 20.38 -0.46 21.56
C GLY A 124 19.37 -1.57 21.28
N PHE A 125 18.39 -1.35 20.39
CA PHE A 125 17.44 -2.38 19.99
C PHE A 125 18.04 -3.33 18.95
N THR A 126 17.75 -4.62 19.11
CA THR A 126 18.01 -5.65 18.10
C THR A 126 16.77 -5.83 17.21
N LEU A 127 16.94 -6.56 16.11
CA LEU A 127 15.79 -6.98 15.28
C LEU A 127 14.78 -7.83 16.05
N ARG A 128 15.27 -8.65 16.99
CA ARG A 128 14.42 -9.50 17.85
C ARG A 128 13.58 -8.63 18.80
N ASP A 129 14.15 -7.56 19.33
CA ASP A 129 13.41 -6.62 20.17
C ASP A 129 12.31 -5.90 19.36
N LEU A 130 12.64 -5.46 18.16
CA LEU A 130 11.66 -4.84 17.24
C LEU A 130 10.51 -5.82 16.90
N TYR A 131 10.85 -7.07 16.63
CA TYR A 131 9.87 -8.11 16.33
C TYR A 131 8.93 -8.33 17.52
N ASN A 132 9.50 -8.56 18.72
CA ASN A 132 8.74 -8.79 19.95
C ASN A 132 7.87 -7.58 20.34
N GLU A 133 8.34 -6.35 20.07
CA GLU A 133 7.58 -5.13 20.33
C GLU A 133 6.39 -5.00 19.36
N ARG A 134 6.58 -5.26 18.05
CA ARG A 134 5.59 -4.96 17.02
C ARG A 134 4.52 -6.03 16.84
N VAL A 135 4.85 -7.31 16.99
CA VAL A 135 3.91 -8.41 16.75
C VAL A 135 2.61 -8.26 17.53
N PRO A 136 2.60 -7.93 18.86
CA PRO A 136 1.37 -7.75 19.61
C PRO A 136 0.46 -6.64 19.04
N TYR A 137 1.04 -5.57 18.48
CA TYR A 137 0.26 -4.50 17.84
C TYR A 137 -0.35 -4.95 16.52
N TYR A 138 0.41 -5.68 15.68
CA TYR A 138 -0.17 -6.23 14.44
C TYR A 138 -1.32 -7.17 14.74
N GLU A 139 -1.17 -8.07 15.72
CA GLU A 139 -2.24 -8.99 16.15
C GLU A 139 -3.45 -8.24 16.72
N LYS A 140 -3.23 -7.14 17.49
CA LYS A 140 -4.31 -6.29 18.03
C LYS A 140 -5.15 -5.63 16.94
N TYR A 141 -4.50 -5.15 15.86
CA TYR A 141 -5.19 -4.35 14.84
C TYR A 141 -5.77 -5.20 13.70
N ALA A 142 -5.28 -6.41 13.48
CA ALA A 142 -5.66 -7.26 12.37
C ALA A 142 -7.14 -7.67 12.41
N ASP A 143 -7.83 -7.52 11.28
CA ASP A 143 -9.13 -8.15 11.02
C ASP A 143 -8.93 -9.51 10.33
N ILE A 144 -7.86 -9.65 9.53
CA ILE A 144 -7.46 -10.88 8.82
C ILE A 144 -5.98 -11.12 9.09
N VAL A 145 -5.61 -12.36 9.41
CA VAL A 145 -4.21 -12.77 9.57
C VAL A 145 -3.87 -13.81 8.52
N ILE A 146 -2.82 -13.54 7.74
CA ILE A 146 -2.26 -14.48 6.76
C ILE A 146 -0.87 -14.90 7.23
N ASP A 147 -0.70 -16.19 7.41
CA ASP A 147 0.61 -16.76 7.73
C ASP A 147 1.42 -16.92 6.44
N GLU A 148 2.58 -16.26 6.39
CA GLU A 148 3.49 -16.25 5.24
C GLU A 148 4.49 -17.44 5.27
N GLU A 149 4.43 -18.29 6.31
CA GLU A 149 5.38 -19.39 6.45
C GLU A 149 5.25 -20.37 5.29
N GLY A 150 6.36 -20.61 4.59
CA GLY A 150 6.43 -21.52 3.45
C GLY A 150 5.70 -21.08 2.19
N LYS A 151 5.12 -19.89 2.14
CA LYS A 151 4.37 -19.36 0.98
C LYS A 151 5.21 -18.41 0.13
N ASN A 152 4.98 -18.45 -1.17
CA ASN A 152 5.40 -17.39 -2.08
C ASN A 152 4.31 -16.31 -2.22
N ALA A 153 4.67 -15.15 -2.78
CA ALA A 153 3.74 -14.02 -2.92
C ALA A 153 2.47 -14.37 -3.72
N GLY A 154 2.56 -15.27 -4.69
CA GLY A 154 1.40 -15.70 -5.49
C GLY A 154 0.39 -16.49 -4.65
N GLU A 155 0.87 -17.42 -3.85
CA GLU A 155 0.03 -18.23 -2.94
C GLU A 155 -0.67 -17.36 -1.88
N THR A 156 0.05 -16.40 -1.32
CA THR A 156 -0.51 -15.40 -0.39
C THR A 156 -1.61 -14.57 -1.05
N VAL A 157 -1.38 -14.11 -2.27
CA VAL A 157 -2.37 -13.32 -3.02
C VAL A 157 -3.61 -14.16 -3.34
N ASP A 158 -3.46 -15.42 -3.77
CA ASP A 158 -4.59 -16.27 -4.09
C ASP A 158 -5.44 -16.61 -2.83
N GLU A 159 -4.80 -16.83 -1.68
CA GLU A 159 -5.48 -17.02 -0.40
C GLU A 159 -6.24 -15.75 0.03
N LEU A 160 -5.58 -14.58 0.01
CA LEU A 160 -6.20 -13.30 0.33
C LEU A 160 -7.38 -12.99 -0.58
N ARG A 161 -7.21 -13.20 -1.90
CA ARG A 161 -8.29 -13.01 -2.86
C ARG A 161 -9.51 -13.82 -2.51
N ASN A 162 -9.35 -15.12 -2.21
CA ASN A 162 -10.47 -15.99 -1.86
C ASN A 162 -11.21 -15.51 -0.58
N ILE A 163 -10.45 -15.06 0.43
CA ILE A 163 -11.05 -14.51 1.66
C ILE A 163 -11.82 -13.23 1.35
N ILE A 164 -11.22 -12.30 0.61
CA ILE A 164 -11.82 -10.99 0.29
C ILE A 164 -13.07 -11.17 -0.57
N GLU A 165 -13.01 -11.99 -1.62
CA GLU A 165 -14.18 -12.28 -2.48
C GLU A 165 -15.31 -12.93 -1.67
N GLY A 166 -15.00 -13.81 -0.72
CA GLY A 166 -15.98 -14.40 0.20
C GLY A 166 -16.63 -13.42 1.18
N MET A 167 -15.96 -12.28 1.47
CA MET A 167 -16.48 -11.22 2.34
C MET A 167 -17.30 -10.17 1.58
N MET A 168 -17.24 -10.14 0.25
CA MET A 168 -17.95 -9.16 -0.57
C MET A 168 -19.46 -9.45 -0.57
N ASP A 169 -20.25 -8.49 -0.13
CA ASP A 169 -21.70 -8.51 -0.27
C ASP A 169 -22.15 -7.87 -1.61
N GLN A 170 -23.47 -8.00 -1.92
CA GLN A 170 -24.01 -7.45 -3.17
C GLN A 170 -23.79 -5.96 -3.34
N LYS A 171 -23.81 -5.19 -2.25
CA LYS A 171 -23.58 -3.74 -2.28
C LYS A 171 -22.13 -3.43 -2.64
N MET A 172 -21.18 -4.17 -2.08
CA MET A 172 -19.76 -4.03 -2.39
C MET A 172 -19.48 -4.42 -3.84
N ILE A 173 -20.07 -5.53 -4.32
CA ILE A 173 -19.96 -5.96 -5.72
C ILE A 173 -20.48 -4.87 -6.66
N GLN A 174 -21.62 -4.25 -6.34
CA GLN A 174 -22.17 -3.16 -7.15
C GLN A 174 -21.27 -1.92 -7.16
N MET A 175 -20.74 -1.53 -6.00
CA MET A 175 -19.75 -0.43 -5.91
C MET A 175 -18.50 -0.70 -6.74
N PHE A 176 -18.03 -1.95 -6.74
CA PHE A 176 -16.89 -2.36 -7.57
C PHE A 176 -17.20 -2.21 -9.07
N ILE A 177 -18.37 -2.71 -9.52
CA ILE A 177 -18.79 -2.62 -10.91
C ILE A 177 -18.88 -1.15 -11.37
N ASP A 178 -19.46 -0.29 -10.54
CA ASP A 178 -19.64 1.14 -10.84
C ASP A 178 -18.27 1.85 -10.95
N GLU A 179 -17.35 1.53 -10.06
CA GLU A 179 -15.99 2.07 -10.09
C GLU A 179 -15.20 1.61 -11.33
N GLN A 180 -15.33 0.33 -11.72
CA GLN A 180 -14.69 -0.17 -12.94
C GLN A 180 -15.26 0.50 -14.22
N LYS A 181 -16.58 0.73 -14.27
CA LYS A 181 -17.21 1.47 -15.36
C LYS A 181 -16.66 2.89 -15.44
N ARG A 182 -16.59 3.60 -14.32
CA ARG A 182 -16.05 4.96 -14.28
C ARG A 182 -14.61 5.04 -14.79
N LYS A 183 -13.75 4.11 -14.36
CA LYS A 183 -12.35 4.03 -14.84
C LYS A 183 -12.28 3.74 -16.35
N LEU A 184 -13.17 2.91 -16.85
CA LEU A 184 -13.24 2.60 -18.27
C LEU A 184 -13.64 3.83 -19.10
N GLU A 185 -14.69 4.55 -18.69
CA GLU A 185 -15.18 5.77 -19.35
C GLU A 185 -14.09 6.87 -19.36
N GLU A 186 -13.38 7.06 -18.24
CA GLU A 186 -12.28 8.00 -18.16
C GLU A 186 -11.15 7.64 -19.13
N ARG A 187 -10.78 6.35 -19.19
CA ARG A 187 -9.77 5.87 -20.14
C ARG A 187 -10.18 6.10 -21.58
N ASP A 188 -11.43 5.81 -21.94
CA ASP A 188 -11.93 5.96 -23.29
C ASP A 188 -11.98 7.45 -23.70
N ARG A 189 -12.29 8.35 -22.76
CA ARG A 189 -12.17 9.80 -22.97
C ARG A 189 -10.74 10.22 -23.27
N LEU A 190 -9.76 9.78 -22.43
CA LEU A 190 -8.35 10.09 -22.65
C LEU A 190 -7.82 9.54 -23.97
N LEU A 191 -8.25 8.36 -24.39
CA LEU A 191 -7.90 7.80 -25.70
C LEU A 191 -8.45 8.68 -26.84
N SER A 192 -9.70 9.12 -26.74
CA SER A 192 -10.31 10.00 -27.76
C SER A 192 -9.59 11.35 -27.87
N GLU A 193 -9.20 11.95 -26.73
CA GLU A 193 -8.41 13.18 -26.70
C GLU A 193 -7.04 13.00 -27.37
N LYS A 194 -6.37 11.86 -27.09
CA LYS A 194 -5.08 11.53 -27.72
C LYS A 194 -5.19 11.26 -29.23
N ASP A 195 -6.23 10.60 -29.66
CA ASP A 195 -6.48 10.37 -31.10
C ASP A 195 -6.70 11.68 -31.86
N GLU A 196 -7.38 12.64 -31.26
CA GLU A 196 -7.56 13.97 -31.86
C GLU A 196 -6.23 14.75 -31.91
N GLU A 197 -5.43 14.71 -30.85
CA GLU A 197 -4.08 15.29 -30.79
C GLU A 197 -3.19 14.71 -31.92
N ILE A 198 -3.21 13.38 -32.09
CA ILE A 198 -2.47 12.69 -33.14
C ILE A 198 -2.96 13.13 -34.54
N ARG A 199 -4.27 13.30 -34.78
CA ARG A 199 -4.80 13.80 -36.04
C ARG A 199 -4.30 15.21 -36.36
N GLN A 200 -4.31 16.10 -35.36
CA GLN A 200 -3.81 17.47 -35.50
C GLN A 200 -2.31 17.52 -35.81
N LEU A 201 -1.52 16.70 -35.14
CA LEU A 201 -0.08 16.59 -35.40
C LEU A 201 0.21 16.06 -36.81
N LYS A 202 -0.51 15.01 -37.24
CA LYS A 202 -0.38 14.47 -38.62
C LYS A 202 -0.73 15.52 -39.68
N ALA A 203 -1.80 16.30 -39.49
CA ALA A 203 -2.18 17.36 -40.38
C ALA A 203 -1.10 18.46 -40.46
N ARG A 204 -0.49 18.80 -39.31
CA ARG A 204 0.59 19.80 -39.25
C ARG A 204 1.88 19.33 -39.94
N ILE A 205 2.23 18.05 -39.78
CA ILE A 205 3.35 17.44 -40.52
C ILE A 205 3.13 17.50 -42.02
N ALA A 206 1.96 17.09 -42.50
CA ALA A 206 1.63 17.14 -43.93
C ALA A 206 1.70 18.56 -44.53
N GLN A 207 1.33 19.57 -43.75
CA GLN A 207 1.49 20.98 -44.16
C GLN A 207 2.95 21.45 -44.27
N LEU A 208 3.83 20.87 -43.48
CA LEU A 208 5.27 21.20 -43.48
C LEU A 208 6.02 20.46 -44.60
N GLU A 209 5.63 19.23 -44.89
CA GLU A 209 6.21 18.41 -45.99
C GLU A 209 5.74 18.84 -47.39
N GLY A 210 4.62 19.55 -47.49
CA GLY A 210 4.09 20.07 -48.76
C GLY A 210 4.60 21.46 -49.16
N LYS A 211 5.57 21.99 -48.41
CA LYS A 211 6.31 23.22 -48.71
C LYS A 211 7.76 22.93 -49.12
#